data_2f2aea8ba99c8b79e07c079008d29647
#
_entry.id   2f2aea8ba99c8b79e07c079008d29647
#
_cell.length_a   1.000
_cell.length_b   1.000
_cell.length_c   1.000
_cell.angle_alpha   90.00
_cell.angle_beta   90.00
_cell.angle_gamma   90.00
#
_symmetry.space_group_name_H-M   'P 1'
#
loop_
_entity.id
_entity.type
_entity.pdbx_description
1 polymer ?
#
loop_
_entity_poly.entity_id
_entity_poly.type
_entity_poly.pdbx_seq_one_letter_code
_entity_poly.pdbx_strand_id
1 'polypeptide(L)'
;MLSRERVIEVIQHRKPDRMPIYGWVRANLEKQIAEAFGSVEAFEDRYEFDLAHIFGGPPQYRQEDLSALSARGGGTIEPAALLEISLQDPNEPSGYDNIRSQMEYHKNQRGRFVYVQTPGIFECLNGPFGIQNHLMYLALYEKELHEVYRRQAEWNRTFAMNCLDLGIDMIHVSDDWGAQFGLMFHPDVWRRLIYPHHKITCDAVRQRGGFLSVHSDGNVTQVLDGIVELGYQVVHPFQESAGMDLQDFKQHYMKSLVVMGGLDVQTTIGFGKLDRLKREIERIVGMFPDGGFIFCTTHFVQDHCTMEELKFAFDLVYELVREQGKK
;
A
#
# COMPACT_ATOMS: atom_id res chain seq x y z
N MET A 1 22.81 -8.82 -6.67
CA MET A 1 21.70 -9.19 -5.76
C MET A 1 20.45 -9.36 -6.58
N LEU A 2 19.63 -10.39 -6.30
CA LEU A 2 18.33 -10.56 -6.96
C LEU A 2 17.34 -9.51 -6.44
N SER A 3 16.31 -9.17 -7.23
CA SER A 3 15.28 -8.17 -6.85
C SER A 3 14.64 -8.48 -5.49
N ARG A 4 14.21 -9.73 -5.29
CA ARG A 4 13.62 -10.17 -4.03
C ARG A 4 14.59 -10.04 -2.84
N GLU A 5 15.84 -10.42 -3.01
CA GLU A 5 16.87 -10.29 -1.96
C GLU A 5 17.11 -8.83 -1.60
N ARG A 6 17.21 -7.96 -2.60
CA ARG A 6 17.42 -6.51 -2.43
C ARG A 6 16.34 -5.86 -1.58
N VAL A 7 15.08 -6.18 -1.85
CA VAL A 7 13.95 -5.65 -1.07
C VAL A 7 13.99 -6.19 0.37
N ILE A 8 14.30 -7.48 0.56
CA ILE A 8 14.45 -8.08 1.89
C ILE A 8 15.57 -7.40 2.69
N GLU A 9 16.73 -7.14 2.06
CA GLU A 9 17.83 -6.42 2.73
C GLU A 9 17.35 -5.05 3.24
N VAL A 10 16.64 -4.28 2.40
CA VAL A 10 16.12 -2.97 2.80
C VAL A 10 15.10 -3.10 3.95
N ILE A 11 14.14 -4.01 3.87
CA ILE A 11 13.13 -4.21 4.92
C ILE A 11 13.78 -4.65 6.25
N GLN A 12 14.89 -5.36 6.18
CA GLN A 12 15.67 -5.79 7.35
C GLN A 12 16.74 -4.78 7.78
N HIS A 13 16.66 -3.53 7.27
CA HIS A 13 17.58 -2.43 7.58
C HIS A 13 19.05 -2.76 7.30
N ARG A 14 19.31 -3.57 6.26
CA ARG A 14 20.67 -3.84 5.76
C ARG A 14 20.89 -3.09 4.46
N LYS A 15 22.15 -2.79 4.16
CA LYS A 15 22.53 -2.08 2.93
C LYS A 15 22.32 -2.97 1.70
N PRO A 16 21.46 -2.58 0.74
CA PRO A 16 21.32 -3.28 -0.54
C PRO A 16 22.49 -2.93 -1.47
N ASP A 17 22.59 -3.66 -2.59
CA ASP A 17 23.52 -3.32 -3.69
C ASP A 17 23.11 -2.02 -4.43
N ARG A 18 21.82 -1.71 -4.45
CA ARG A 18 21.24 -0.44 -4.91
C ARG A 18 19.86 -0.22 -4.27
N MET A 19 19.35 0.99 -4.28
CA MET A 19 17.96 1.27 -3.88
C MET A 19 16.99 0.47 -4.75
N PRO A 20 15.98 -0.24 -4.18
CA PRO A 20 14.93 -0.88 -4.96
C PRO A 20 14.07 0.14 -5.70
N ILE A 21 13.65 -0.22 -6.91
CA ILE A 21 12.77 0.60 -7.76
C ILE A 21 11.41 -0.07 -7.87
N TYR A 22 10.37 0.72 -7.72
CA TYR A 22 9.00 0.35 -8.01
C TYR A 22 8.20 1.58 -8.46
N GLY A 23 6.97 1.36 -8.95
CA GLY A 23 6.05 2.44 -9.31
C GLY A 23 4.66 1.88 -9.58
N TRP A 24 3.64 2.57 -9.10
CA TRP A 24 2.24 2.26 -9.39
C TRP A 24 1.82 2.85 -10.74
N VAL A 25 2.38 2.27 -11.81
CA VAL A 25 2.19 2.73 -13.20
C VAL A 25 1.02 2.05 -13.92
N ARG A 26 0.49 0.97 -13.35
CA ARG A 26 -0.71 0.29 -13.85
C ARG A 26 -1.96 1.11 -13.56
N ALA A 27 -3.09 0.66 -14.01
CA ALA A 27 -4.41 1.26 -13.94
C ALA A 27 -4.64 2.43 -14.92
N ASN A 28 -3.99 3.58 -14.74
CA ASN A 28 -4.31 4.76 -15.56
C ASN A 28 -3.50 4.83 -16.86
N LEU A 29 -2.26 4.29 -16.87
CA LEU A 29 -1.31 4.44 -17.99
C LEU A 29 -1.03 3.13 -18.73
N GLU A 30 -1.69 2.03 -18.43
CA GLU A 30 -1.40 0.72 -19.05
C GLU A 30 -1.41 0.77 -20.59
N LYS A 31 -2.41 1.42 -21.17
CA LYS A 31 -2.53 1.53 -22.62
C LYS A 31 -1.37 2.32 -23.23
N GLN A 32 -1.07 3.49 -22.67
CA GLN A 32 0.00 4.37 -23.16
C GLN A 32 1.37 3.70 -23.00
N ILE A 33 1.59 3.00 -21.88
CA ILE A 33 2.83 2.24 -21.64
C ILE A 33 2.94 1.09 -22.65
N ALA A 34 1.87 0.34 -22.89
CA ALA A 34 1.87 -0.76 -23.85
C ALA A 34 2.14 -0.26 -25.28
N GLU A 35 1.59 0.90 -25.68
CA GLU A 35 1.88 1.53 -26.97
C GLU A 35 3.35 1.95 -27.11
N ALA A 36 3.98 2.44 -26.04
CA ALA A 36 5.35 2.95 -26.05
C ALA A 36 6.43 1.86 -25.88
N PHE A 37 6.12 0.79 -25.12
CA PHE A 37 7.10 -0.24 -24.74
C PHE A 37 6.71 -1.66 -25.21
N GLY A 38 5.55 -1.83 -25.85
CA GLY A 38 5.02 -3.13 -26.25
C GLY A 38 4.13 -3.79 -25.19
N SER A 39 4.43 -3.61 -23.90
CA SER A 39 3.58 -4.02 -22.77
C SER A 39 4.00 -3.28 -21.50
N VAL A 40 3.16 -3.37 -20.45
CA VAL A 40 3.52 -2.83 -19.12
C VAL A 40 4.67 -3.63 -18.52
N GLU A 41 4.67 -4.94 -18.73
CA GLU A 41 5.74 -5.84 -18.29
C GLU A 41 7.10 -5.47 -18.92
N ALA A 42 7.12 -5.08 -20.19
CA ALA A 42 8.33 -4.62 -20.87
C ALA A 42 8.88 -3.31 -20.28
N PHE A 43 8.00 -2.41 -19.85
CA PHE A 43 8.38 -1.22 -19.08
C PHE A 43 8.98 -1.61 -17.72
N GLU A 44 8.30 -2.45 -16.96
CA GLU A 44 8.76 -2.92 -15.66
C GLU A 44 10.12 -3.66 -15.77
N ASP A 45 10.29 -4.49 -16.79
CA ASP A 45 11.56 -5.19 -17.05
C ASP A 45 12.67 -4.23 -17.51
N ARG A 46 12.33 -3.21 -18.31
CA ARG A 46 13.27 -2.17 -18.76
C ARG A 46 13.91 -1.42 -17.60
N TYR A 47 13.12 -1.12 -16.56
CA TYR A 47 13.56 -0.38 -15.38
C TYR A 47 13.87 -1.27 -14.18
N GLU A 48 13.95 -2.58 -14.40
CA GLU A 48 14.28 -3.56 -13.36
C GLU A 48 13.46 -3.38 -12.08
N PHE A 49 12.14 -3.31 -12.21
CA PHE A 49 11.26 -3.20 -11.04
C PHE A 49 11.48 -4.37 -10.09
N ASP A 50 11.78 -4.06 -8.84
CA ASP A 50 12.13 -5.03 -7.81
C ASP A 50 10.91 -5.65 -7.13
N LEU A 51 9.76 -4.97 -7.18
CA LEU A 51 8.52 -5.40 -6.56
C LEU A 51 7.44 -5.66 -7.61
N ALA A 52 6.41 -6.40 -7.19
CA ALA A 52 5.16 -6.49 -7.92
C ALA A 52 3.97 -6.50 -6.95
N HIS A 53 2.96 -5.67 -7.26
CA HIS A 53 1.68 -5.64 -6.57
C HIS A 53 0.77 -6.70 -7.18
N ILE A 54 0.38 -7.66 -6.36
CA ILE A 54 -0.50 -8.76 -6.75
C ILE A 54 -1.93 -8.40 -6.35
N PHE A 55 -2.84 -8.52 -7.31
CA PHE A 55 -4.26 -8.25 -7.11
C PHE A 55 -5.08 -9.53 -7.16
N GLY A 56 -6.15 -9.58 -6.35
CA GLY A 56 -7.08 -10.71 -6.31
C GLY A 56 -7.54 -11.00 -4.90
N GLY A 57 -8.20 -12.13 -4.76
CA GLY A 57 -8.80 -12.58 -3.53
C GLY A 57 -10.33 -12.64 -3.63
N PRO A 58 -10.99 -13.41 -2.75
CA PRO A 58 -12.46 -13.44 -2.69
C PRO A 58 -12.98 -12.06 -2.25
N PRO A 59 -14.19 -11.66 -2.69
CA PRO A 59 -14.84 -10.45 -2.21
C PRO A 59 -15.27 -10.61 -0.75
N GLN A 60 -15.34 -9.49 -0.01
CA GLN A 60 -15.73 -9.51 1.40
C GLN A 60 -17.25 -9.64 1.59
N TYR A 61 -18.02 -8.88 0.81
CA TYR A 61 -19.48 -8.90 0.85
C TYR A 61 -20.06 -9.16 -0.54
N ARG A 62 -21.24 -9.76 -0.58
CA ARG A 62 -22.02 -9.81 -1.82
C ARG A 62 -22.62 -8.45 -2.11
N GLN A 63 -22.49 -7.99 -3.34
CA GLN A 63 -23.03 -6.69 -3.76
C GLN A 63 -24.55 -6.61 -3.59
N GLU A 64 -25.24 -7.75 -3.79
CA GLU A 64 -26.69 -7.83 -3.64
C GLU A 64 -27.12 -7.60 -2.19
N ASP A 65 -26.38 -8.16 -1.21
CA ASP A 65 -26.68 -7.99 0.21
C ASP A 65 -26.47 -6.53 0.64
N LEU A 66 -25.37 -5.88 0.21
CA LEU A 66 -25.13 -4.47 0.47
C LEU A 66 -26.20 -3.58 -0.17
N SER A 67 -26.61 -3.89 -1.39
CA SER A 67 -27.67 -3.16 -2.11
C SER A 67 -29.01 -3.26 -1.40
N ALA A 68 -29.35 -4.46 -0.90
CA ALA A 68 -30.59 -4.69 -0.14
C ALA A 68 -30.58 -3.93 1.19
N LEU A 69 -29.45 -3.93 1.92
CA LEU A 69 -29.29 -3.16 3.15
C LEU A 69 -29.43 -1.67 2.90
N SER A 70 -28.76 -1.14 1.88
CA SER A 70 -28.81 0.27 1.50
C SER A 70 -30.25 0.70 1.16
N ALA A 71 -30.96 -0.10 0.34
CA ALA A 71 -32.35 0.20 -0.01
C ALA A 71 -33.27 0.24 1.23
N ARG A 72 -33.10 -0.69 2.17
CA ARG A 72 -33.87 -0.75 3.42
C ARG A 72 -33.54 0.46 4.32
N GLY A 73 -32.30 0.92 4.33
CA GLY A 73 -31.83 2.06 5.13
C GLY A 73 -32.01 3.42 4.45
N GLY A 74 -32.79 3.52 3.38
CA GLY A 74 -33.02 4.81 2.68
C GLY A 74 -31.77 5.38 1.99
N GLY A 75 -30.86 4.52 1.53
CA GLY A 75 -29.61 4.89 0.86
C GLY A 75 -28.37 4.88 1.77
N THR A 76 -28.55 4.52 3.05
CA THR A 76 -27.46 4.41 4.02
C THR A 76 -27.43 3.02 4.67
N ILE A 77 -26.25 2.58 5.11
CA ILE A 77 -26.07 1.36 5.90
C ILE A 77 -25.50 1.78 7.25
N GLU A 78 -26.19 1.46 8.32
CA GLU A 78 -25.68 1.64 9.69
C GLU A 78 -24.86 0.40 10.12
N PRO A 79 -23.91 0.55 11.08
CA PRO A 79 -23.09 -0.55 11.55
C PRO A 79 -23.89 -1.76 12.04
N ALA A 80 -25.00 -1.54 12.75
CA ALA A 80 -25.86 -2.62 13.24
C ALA A 80 -26.51 -3.41 12.06
N ALA A 81 -26.92 -2.72 11.00
CA ALA A 81 -27.48 -3.37 9.81
C ALA A 81 -26.43 -4.20 9.06
N LEU A 82 -25.18 -3.72 8.99
CA LEU A 82 -24.10 -4.48 8.36
C LEU A 82 -23.78 -5.79 9.10
N LEU A 83 -24.03 -5.83 10.41
CA LEU A 83 -23.86 -7.05 11.22
C LEU A 83 -24.91 -8.15 10.91
N GLU A 84 -26.02 -7.81 10.23
CA GLU A 84 -27.06 -8.77 9.84
C GLU A 84 -26.62 -9.67 8.66
N ILE A 85 -25.64 -9.25 7.87
CA ILE A 85 -25.11 -10.03 6.76
C ILE A 85 -23.75 -10.64 7.09
N SER A 86 -23.43 -11.75 6.41
CA SER A 86 -22.17 -12.47 6.58
C SER A 86 -21.12 -12.00 5.57
N LEU A 87 -19.87 -11.99 6.01
CA LEU A 87 -18.74 -11.92 5.07
C LEU A 87 -18.68 -13.19 4.23
N GLN A 88 -18.21 -13.06 3.00
CA GLN A 88 -17.91 -14.22 2.12
C GLN A 88 -16.78 -15.06 2.74
N ASP A 89 -16.73 -16.33 2.37
CA ASP A 89 -15.65 -17.21 2.85
C ASP A 89 -14.29 -16.78 2.29
N PRO A 90 -13.34 -16.37 3.15
CA PRO A 90 -11.99 -16.01 2.71
C PRO A 90 -11.18 -17.23 2.21
N ASN A 91 -11.69 -18.46 2.39
CA ASN A 91 -11.04 -19.68 1.91
C ASN A 91 -11.55 -20.14 0.53
N GLU A 92 -12.43 -19.37 -0.14
CA GLU A 92 -12.95 -19.74 -1.46
C GLU A 92 -11.81 -19.91 -2.48
N PRO A 93 -11.51 -21.14 -2.96
CA PRO A 93 -10.30 -21.41 -3.73
C PRO A 93 -10.21 -20.64 -5.05
N SER A 94 -11.34 -20.41 -5.71
CA SER A 94 -11.42 -19.68 -6.99
C SER A 94 -11.01 -18.22 -6.87
N GLY A 95 -11.16 -17.63 -5.68
CA GLY A 95 -10.71 -16.26 -5.39
C GLY A 95 -9.20 -16.07 -5.51
N TYR A 96 -8.41 -17.14 -5.47
CA TYR A 96 -6.94 -17.09 -5.51
C TYR A 96 -6.33 -17.39 -6.88
N ASP A 97 -7.11 -17.70 -7.91
CA ASP A 97 -6.57 -18.10 -9.23
C ASP A 97 -5.76 -16.97 -9.87
N ASN A 98 -6.25 -15.74 -9.79
CA ASN A 98 -5.51 -14.58 -10.29
C ASN A 98 -4.21 -14.34 -9.50
N ILE A 99 -4.23 -14.52 -8.18
CA ILE A 99 -3.03 -14.43 -7.33
C ILE A 99 -2.00 -15.47 -7.78
N ARG A 100 -2.40 -16.74 -7.97
CA ARG A 100 -1.49 -17.81 -8.43
C ARG A 100 -0.87 -17.49 -9.79
N SER A 101 -1.66 -16.99 -10.74
CA SER A 101 -1.17 -16.62 -12.06
C SER A 101 -0.13 -15.51 -12.02
N GLN A 102 -0.41 -14.45 -11.26
CA GLN A 102 0.52 -13.33 -11.10
C GLN A 102 1.79 -13.74 -10.34
N MET A 103 1.67 -14.61 -9.33
CA MET A 103 2.81 -15.19 -8.61
C MET A 103 3.74 -15.95 -9.54
N GLU A 104 3.19 -16.80 -10.41
CA GLU A 104 4.00 -17.53 -11.38
C GLU A 104 4.80 -16.58 -12.27
N TYR A 105 4.18 -15.53 -12.76
CA TYR A 105 4.83 -14.55 -13.62
C TYR A 105 5.88 -13.70 -12.86
N HIS A 106 5.47 -13.02 -11.79
CA HIS A 106 6.32 -12.02 -11.14
C HIS A 106 7.38 -12.63 -10.24
N LYS A 107 7.02 -13.65 -9.46
CA LYS A 107 7.96 -14.27 -8.51
C LYS A 107 8.79 -15.37 -9.14
N ASN A 108 8.15 -16.37 -9.76
CA ASN A 108 8.85 -17.56 -10.23
C ASN A 108 9.67 -17.29 -11.49
N GLN A 109 9.11 -16.54 -12.45
CA GLN A 109 9.81 -16.25 -13.73
C GLN A 109 10.72 -15.04 -13.64
N ARG A 110 10.38 -14.00 -12.85
CA ARG A 110 11.14 -12.75 -12.77
C ARG A 110 11.91 -12.52 -11.47
N GLY A 111 11.68 -13.30 -10.45
CA GLY A 111 12.38 -13.20 -9.17
C GLY A 111 12.08 -11.90 -8.40
N ARG A 112 10.92 -11.26 -8.66
CA ARG A 112 10.49 -10.04 -7.98
C ARG A 112 10.02 -10.35 -6.55
N PHE A 113 10.15 -9.38 -5.68
CA PHE A 113 9.47 -9.38 -4.38
C PHE A 113 7.99 -9.10 -4.60
N VAL A 114 7.11 -9.97 -4.10
CA VAL A 114 5.68 -9.87 -4.36
C VAL A 114 4.91 -9.52 -3.11
N TYR A 115 3.97 -8.59 -3.24
CA TYR A 115 3.06 -8.25 -2.15
C TYR A 115 1.61 -8.24 -2.64
N VAL A 116 0.70 -8.58 -1.72
CA VAL A 116 -0.74 -8.54 -1.97
C VAL A 116 -1.37 -7.50 -1.06
N GLN A 117 -2.31 -6.74 -1.60
CA GLN A 117 -3.10 -5.81 -0.81
C GLN A 117 -4.24 -6.53 -0.11
N THR A 118 -4.33 -6.35 1.21
CA THR A 118 -5.53 -6.66 1.97
C THR A 118 -6.34 -5.38 2.18
N PRO A 119 -7.68 -5.48 2.27
CA PRO A 119 -8.46 -4.36 2.75
C PRO A 119 -8.03 -3.96 4.17
N GLY A 120 -8.21 -2.68 4.48
CA GLY A 120 -8.03 -2.17 5.84
C GLY A 120 -9.21 -2.49 6.76
N ILE A 121 -9.29 -1.75 7.84
CA ILE A 121 -10.38 -1.84 8.83
C ILE A 121 -11.36 -0.67 8.65
N PHE A 122 -10.83 0.54 8.43
CA PHE A 122 -11.63 1.76 8.26
C PHE A 122 -11.95 2.01 6.77
N GLU A 123 -10.95 2.11 5.92
CA GLU A 123 -11.11 2.49 4.51
C GLU A 123 -12.09 1.58 3.76
N CYS A 124 -11.96 0.28 3.90
CA CYS A 124 -12.79 -0.70 3.16
C CYS A 124 -14.29 -0.57 3.47
N LEU A 125 -14.65 -0.02 4.61
CA LEU A 125 -16.03 0.20 5.02
C LEU A 125 -16.57 1.58 4.59
N ASN A 126 -15.73 2.46 4.03
CA ASN A 126 -16.19 3.70 3.43
C ASN A 126 -17.09 3.47 2.20
N GLY A 127 -16.94 2.33 1.51
CA GLY A 127 -17.86 1.92 0.44
C GLY A 127 -19.28 1.67 0.97
N PRO A 128 -19.51 0.73 1.90
CA PRO A 128 -20.81 0.46 2.47
C PRO A 128 -21.43 1.63 3.24
N PHE A 129 -20.66 2.34 4.05
CA PHE A 129 -21.19 3.39 4.93
C PHE A 129 -21.26 4.78 4.28
N GLY A 130 -20.39 5.06 3.32
CA GLY A 130 -20.05 6.42 2.90
C GLY A 130 -19.13 7.09 3.92
N ILE A 131 -18.05 7.74 3.45
CA ILE A 131 -17.00 8.31 4.33
C ILE A 131 -17.55 9.28 5.38
N GLN A 132 -18.53 10.14 5.01
CA GLN A 132 -19.11 11.09 5.94
C GLN A 132 -19.86 10.41 7.09
N ASN A 133 -20.69 9.41 6.76
CA ASN A 133 -21.41 8.63 7.75
C ASN A 133 -20.44 7.81 8.61
N HIS A 134 -19.43 7.19 7.99
CA HIS A 134 -18.45 6.39 8.72
C HIS A 134 -17.73 7.23 9.79
N LEU A 135 -17.30 8.44 9.45
CA LEU A 135 -16.71 9.37 10.42
C LEU A 135 -17.66 9.73 11.57
N MET A 136 -18.96 9.92 11.29
CA MET A 136 -19.96 10.10 12.34
C MET A 136 -20.14 8.84 13.20
N TYR A 137 -20.13 7.67 12.58
CA TYR A 137 -20.30 6.39 13.27
C TYR A 137 -19.18 6.08 14.26
N LEU A 138 -17.95 6.59 14.02
CA LEU A 138 -16.85 6.49 14.99
C LEU A 138 -17.21 7.07 16.38
N ALA A 139 -18.12 8.04 16.43
CA ALA A 139 -18.58 8.65 17.66
C ALA A 139 -19.92 8.08 18.16
N LEU A 140 -20.80 7.65 17.27
CA LEU A 140 -22.18 7.28 17.59
C LEU A 140 -22.37 5.78 17.83
N TYR A 141 -21.58 4.93 17.15
CA TYR A 141 -21.79 3.47 17.11
C TYR A 141 -20.50 2.70 17.42
N GLU A 142 -19.74 3.18 18.41
CA GLU A 142 -18.44 2.60 18.76
C GLU A 142 -18.51 1.09 19.04
N LYS A 143 -19.57 0.65 19.75
CA LYS A 143 -19.75 -0.76 20.11
C LYS A 143 -19.99 -1.64 18.87
N GLU A 144 -20.88 -1.21 18.00
CA GLU A 144 -21.21 -1.90 16.76
C GLU A 144 -20.03 -1.92 15.80
N LEU A 145 -19.28 -0.81 15.70
CA LEU A 145 -18.08 -0.74 14.90
C LEU A 145 -16.98 -1.68 15.40
N HIS A 146 -16.80 -1.84 16.70
CA HIS A 146 -15.86 -2.84 17.22
C HIS A 146 -16.17 -4.25 16.71
N GLU A 147 -17.44 -4.62 16.64
CA GLU A 147 -17.83 -5.95 16.14
C GLU A 147 -17.68 -6.04 14.61
N VAL A 148 -18.06 -5.00 13.86
CA VAL A 148 -17.83 -4.93 12.40
C VAL A 148 -16.35 -5.06 12.09
N TYR A 149 -15.50 -4.26 12.75
CA TYR A 149 -14.05 -4.26 12.56
C TYR A 149 -13.39 -5.58 12.98
N ARG A 150 -13.90 -6.20 14.07
CA ARG A 150 -13.42 -7.53 14.48
C ARG A 150 -13.69 -8.58 13.42
N ARG A 151 -14.90 -8.63 12.84
CA ARG A 151 -15.23 -9.54 11.73
C ARG A 151 -14.36 -9.31 10.51
N GLN A 152 -14.15 -8.04 10.17
CA GLN A 152 -13.26 -7.64 9.08
C GLN A 152 -11.82 -8.10 9.33
N ALA A 153 -11.29 -7.87 10.53
CA ALA A 153 -9.93 -8.26 10.90
C ALA A 153 -9.72 -9.77 10.86
N GLU A 154 -10.68 -10.57 11.29
CA GLU A 154 -10.61 -12.04 11.21
C GLU A 154 -10.64 -12.53 9.76
N TRP A 155 -11.45 -11.90 8.91
CA TRP A 155 -11.45 -12.17 7.48
C TRP A 155 -10.09 -11.83 6.86
N ASN A 156 -9.56 -10.62 7.13
CA ASN A 156 -8.25 -10.16 6.66
C ASN A 156 -7.13 -11.10 7.11
N ARG A 157 -7.16 -11.53 8.38
CA ARG A 157 -6.21 -12.50 8.92
C ARG A 157 -6.20 -13.80 8.11
N THR A 158 -7.38 -14.36 7.84
CA THR A 158 -7.48 -15.61 7.08
C THR A 158 -6.99 -15.43 5.64
N PHE A 159 -7.41 -14.36 4.97
CA PHE A 159 -6.93 -14.02 3.63
C PHE A 159 -5.40 -13.86 3.58
N ALA A 160 -4.83 -13.12 4.55
CA ALA A 160 -3.39 -12.92 4.64
C ALA A 160 -2.63 -14.25 4.82
N MET A 161 -3.15 -15.15 5.68
CA MET A 161 -2.52 -16.48 5.87
C MET A 161 -2.56 -17.29 4.58
N ASN A 162 -3.69 -17.33 3.88
CA ASN A 162 -3.81 -18.03 2.60
C ASN A 162 -2.85 -17.46 1.55
N CYS A 163 -2.65 -16.14 1.51
CA CYS A 163 -1.68 -15.50 0.61
C CYS A 163 -0.23 -15.88 0.96
N LEU A 164 0.12 -15.88 2.25
CA LEU A 164 1.46 -16.31 2.69
C LEU A 164 1.71 -17.80 2.39
N ASP A 165 0.69 -18.66 2.50
CA ASP A 165 0.79 -20.08 2.14
C ASP A 165 0.96 -20.30 0.63
N LEU A 166 0.47 -19.38 -0.20
CA LEU A 166 0.77 -19.32 -1.63
C LEU A 166 2.16 -18.77 -1.94
N GLY A 167 2.87 -18.24 -0.94
CA GLY A 167 4.23 -17.74 -1.10
C GLY A 167 4.33 -16.24 -1.36
N ILE A 168 3.31 -15.44 -1.10
CA ILE A 168 3.42 -13.97 -1.07
C ILE A 168 4.47 -13.57 -0.02
N ASP A 169 5.30 -12.58 -0.33
CA ASP A 169 6.38 -12.14 0.54
C ASP A 169 5.91 -11.14 1.61
N MET A 170 4.98 -10.24 1.26
CA MET A 170 4.51 -9.17 2.14
C MET A 170 3.00 -8.96 2.03
N ILE A 171 2.37 -8.77 3.16
CA ILE A 171 0.97 -8.33 3.24
C ILE A 171 0.95 -6.81 3.35
N HIS A 172 0.28 -6.17 2.39
CA HIS A 172 0.13 -4.72 2.28
C HIS A 172 -1.28 -4.34 2.70
N VAL A 173 -1.45 -3.78 3.89
CA VAL A 173 -2.75 -3.38 4.40
C VAL A 173 -3.06 -1.97 3.92
N SER A 174 -4.12 -1.80 3.12
CA SER A 174 -4.58 -0.49 2.67
C SER A 174 -5.64 0.02 3.63
N ASP A 175 -5.34 1.12 4.31
CA ASP A 175 -6.28 1.71 5.27
C ASP A 175 -6.02 3.22 5.44
N ASP A 176 -6.75 4.03 4.70
CA ASP A 176 -6.56 5.48 4.69
C ASP A 176 -7.09 6.15 5.96
N TRP A 177 -6.17 6.68 6.76
CA TRP A 177 -6.47 7.43 7.99
C TRP A 177 -6.12 8.89 7.89
N GLY A 178 -5.22 9.24 6.97
CA GLY A 178 -4.69 10.57 6.80
C GLY A 178 -5.57 11.46 5.93
N ALA A 179 -5.50 12.74 6.20
CA ALA A 179 -5.96 13.84 5.35
C ALA A 179 -4.79 14.79 5.08
N GLN A 180 -5.04 15.90 4.36
CA GLN A 180 -3.97 16.82 3.94
C GLN A 180 -3.17 17.43 5.11
N PHE A 181 -3.77 17.56 6.31
CA PHE A 181 -3.13 18.26 7.44
C PHE A 181 -3.09 17.43 8.73
N GLY A 182 -3.35 16.13 8.68
CA GLY A 182 -3.39 15.24 9.82
C GLY A 182 -4.34 14.08 9.61
N LEU A 183 -4.71 13.38 10.70
CA LEU A 183 -5.68 12.30 10.64
C LEU A 183 -7.10 12.83 10.36
N MET A 184 -7.94 12.01 9.73
CA MET A 184 -9.37 12.29 9.53
C MET A 184 -10.17 12.25 10.84
N PHE A 185 -9.61 11.70 11.91
CA PHE A 185 -10.22 11.57 13.23
C PHE A 185 -9.13 11.67 14.31
N HIS A 186 -9.53 11.85 15.56
CA HIS A 186 -8.58 12.01 16.67
C HIS A 186 -7.70 10.76 16.85
N PRO A 187 -6.39 10.89 17.16
CA PRO A 187 -5.49 9.74 17.36
C PRO A 187 -5.98 8.72 18.41
N ASP A 188 -6.70 9.17 19.45
CA ASP A 188 -7.29 8.25 20.44
C ASP A 188 -8.37 7.36 19.82
N VAL A 189 -9.10 7.84 18.82
CA VAL A 189 -10.07 7.02 18.07
C VAL A 189 -9.33 5.93 17.31
N TRP A 190 -8.23 6.29 16.63
CA TRP A 190 -7.37 5.31 15.97
C TRP A 190 -6.87 4.26 16.96
N ARG A 191 -6.34 4.69 18.10
CA ARG A 191 -5.77 3.80 19.13
C ARG A 191 -6.83 2.86 19.72
N ARG A 192 -8.08 3.32 19.88
CA ARG A 192 -9.16 2.59 20.49
C ARG A 192 -9.92 1.71 19.51
N LEU A 193 -10.22 2.22 18.29
CA LEU A 193 -11.08 1.54 17.33
C LEU A 193 -10.34 0.85 16.18
N ILE A 194 -9.18 1.35 15.74
CA ILE A 194 -8.49 0.84 14.55
C ILE A 194 -7.34 -0.10 14.94
N TYR A 195 -6.45 0.38 15.80
CA TYR A 195 -5.24 -0.34 16.23
C TYR A 195 -5.52 -1.79 16.71
N PRO A 196 -6.52 -2.09 17.57
CA PRO A 196 -6.72 -3.45 18.08
C PRO A 196 -7.06 -4.44 16.97
N HIS A 197 -7.75 -3.99 15.94
CA HIS A 197 -8.18 -4.82 14.82
C HIS A 197 -7.05 -5.02 13.81
N HIS A 198 -6.20 -4.01 13.55
CA HIS A 198 -4.95 -4.21 12.79
C HIS A 198 -4.04 -5.23 13.46
N LYS A 199 -3.97 -5.19 14.80
CA LYS A 199 -3.12 -6.10 15.58
C LYS A 199 -3.44 -7.58 15.33
N ILE A 200 -4.69 -7.94 15.07
CA ILE A 200 -5.12 -9.31 14.77
C ILE A 200 -4.39 -9.85 13.52
N THR A 201 -4.42 -9.09 12.44
CA THR A 201 -3.75 -9.45 11.18
C THR A 201 -2.23 -9.37 11.31
N CYS A 202 -1.72 -8.29 11.93
CA CYS A 202 -0.28 -8.06 12.08
C CYS A 202 0.40 -9.18 12.90
N ASP A 203 -0.19 -9.56 14.03
CA ASP A 203 0.37 -10.63 14.87
C ASP A 203 0.41 -11.98 14.12
N ALA A 204 -0.63 -12.31 13.37
CA ALA A 204 -0.68 -13.54 12.59
C ALA A 204 0.38 -13.58 11.47
N VAL A 205 0.51 -12.48 10.70
CA VAL A 205 1.52 -12.37 9.63
C VAL A 205 2.94 -12.48 10.21
N ARG A 206 3.23 -11.79 11.32
CA ARG A 206 4.53 -11.85 11.98
C ARG A 206 4.86 -13.26 12.51
N GLN A 207 3.90 -13.94 13.13
CA GLN A 207 4.06 -15.32 13.61
C GLN A 207 4.36 -16.29 12.46
N ARG A 208 3.83 -16.02 11.26
CA ARG A 208 4.09 -16.80 10.05
C ARG A 208 5.43 -16.43 9.39
N GLY A 209 6.09 -15.36 9.83
CA GLY A 209 7.35 -14.88 9.26
C GLY A 209 7.18 -14.06 7.96
N GLY A 210 5.97 -13.59 7.67
CA GLY A 210 5.68 -12.67 6.55
C GLY A 210 6.09 -11.24 6.86
N PHE A 211 6.34 -10.45 5.82
CA PHE A 211 6.54 -9.01 5.94
C PHE A 211 5.21 -8.26 5.95
N LEU A 212 5.22 -7.07 6.55
CA LEU A 212 4.04 -6.21 6.69
C LEU A 212 4.33 -4.82 6.15
N SER A 213 3.42 -4.31 5.32
CA SER A 213 3.38 -2.89 4.97
C SER A 213 1.99 -2.32 5.20
N VAL A 214 1.93 -1.02 5.47
CA VAL A 214 0.67 -0.27 5.56
C VAL A 214 0.65 0.83 4.50
N HIS A 215 -0.48 0.95 3.83
CA HIS A 215 -0.81 2.11 3.00
C HIS A 215 -1.80 2.98 3.74
N SER A 216 -1.51 4.27 3.78
CA SER A 216 -2.44 5.30 4.17
C SER A 216 -2.05 6.60 3.50
N ASP A 217 -2.92 7.09 2.65
CA ASP A 217 -2.77 8.42 2.08
C ASP A 217 -2.85 9.52 3.15
N GLY A 218 -2.32 10.69 2.82
CA GLY A 218 -2.33 11.85 3.70
C GLY A 218 -1.29 11.81 4.82
N ASN A 219 -1.54 12.58 5.87
CA ASN A 219 -0.60 12.75 6.98
C ASN A 219 -0.98 11.84 8.15
N VAL A 220 -0.14 10.83 8.39
CA VAL A 220 -0.29 9.85 9.48
C VAL A 220 0.80 9.98 10.56
N THR A 221 1.51 11.10 10.61
CA THR A 221 2.60 11.34 11.56
C THR A 221 2.21 11.03 13.01
N GLN A 222 0.97 11.38 13.41
CA GLN A 222 0.48 11.20 14.78
C GLN A 222 0.31 9.73 15.21
N VAL A 223 0.36 8.78 14.28
CA VAL A 223 0.19 7.34 14.57
C VAL A 223 1.40 6.49 14.15
N LEU A 224 2.50 7.11 13.71
CA LEU A 224 3.72 6.38 13.29
C LEU A 224 4.25 5.46 14.40
N ASP A 225 4.27 5.90 15.66
CA ASP A 225 4.67 5.05 16.79
C ASP A 225 3.79 3.81 16.92
N GLY A 226 2.47 3.99 16.75
CA GLY A 226 1.53 2.88 16.77
C GLY A 226 1.69 1.94 15.58
N ILE A 227 2.08 2.44 14.40
CA ILE A 227 2.42 1.63 13.21
C ILE A 227 3.65 0.76 13.52
N VAL A 228 4.68 1.32 14.15
CA VAL A 228 5.86 0.58 14.62
C VAL A 228 5.47 -0.49 15.64
N GLU A 229 4.64 -0.14 16.64
CA GLU A 229 4.17 -1.07 17.68
C GLU A 229 3.38 -2.26 17.10
N LEU A 230 2.58 -2.03 16.04
CA LEU A 230 1.86 -3.08 15.32
C LEU A 230 2.82 -4.04 14.60
N GLY A 231 4.07 -3.62 14.37
CA GLY A 231 5.10 -4.40 13.70
C GLY A 231 5.07 -4.28 12.18
N TYR A 232 4.47 -3.23 11.64
CA TYR A 232 4.68 -2.85 10.25
C TYR A 232 6.16 -2.52 10.02
N GLN A 233 6.68 -2.92 8.88
CA GLN A 233 8.07 -2.73 8.50
C GLN A 233 8.21 -1.72 7.35
N VAL A 234 7.14 -1.56 6.56
CA VAL A 234 7.09 -0.63 5.43
C VAL A 234 5.86 0.26 5.54
N VAL A 235 6.04 1.55 5.31
CA VAL A 235 4.97 2.54 5.21
C VAL A 235 4.92 3.11 3.78
N HIS A 236 3.74 3.21 3.21
CA HIS A 236 3.45 3.79 1.90
C HIS A 236 2.26 4.75 2.02
N PRO A 237 2.22 5.86 1.31
CA PRO A 237 3.28 6.41 0.44
C PRO A 237 4.24 7.38 1.13
N PHE A 238 3.97 7.81 2.39
CA PHE A 238 4.68 8.86 3.11
C PHE A 238 4.66 10.20 2.36
N GLN A 239 3.51 10.87 2.37
CA GLN A 239 3.26 12.06 1.54
C GLN A 239 3.83 13.34 2.13
N GLU A 240 4.94 13.84 1.57
CA GLU A 240 5.48 15.17 1.93
C GLU A 240 4.54 16.31 1.53
N SER A 241 3.75 16.14 0.46
CA SER A 241 2.70 17.10 0.06
C SER A 241 1.58 17.24 1.10
N ALA A 242 1.41 16.26 1.96
CA ALA A 242 0.49 16.31 3.12
C ALA A 242 1.18 16.73 4.43
N GLY A 243 2.43 17.21 4.38
CA GLY A 243 3.18 17.70 5.54
C GLY A 243 3.91 16.63 6.34
N MET A 244 4.09 15.42 5.80
CA MET A 244 5.02 14.44 6.38
C MET A 244 6.46 14.80 6.00
N ASP A 245 7.41 14.65 6.91
CA ASP A 245 8.80 15.07 6.73
C ASP A 245 9.76 13.88 6.66
N LEU A 246 10.36 13.65 5.47
CA LEU A 246 11.32 12.56 5.26
C LEU A 246 12.63 12.74 6.04
N GLN A 247 13.02 13.96 6.39
CA GLN A 247 14.20 14.19 7.24
C GLN A 247 13.92 13.80 8.68
N ASP A 248 12.74 14.17 9.20
CA ASP A 248 12.29 13.76 10.52
C ASP A 248 12.13 12.22 10.59
N PHE A 249 11.52 11.62 9.57
CA PHE A 249 11.42 10.16 9.42
C PHE A 249 12.82 9.52 9.50
N LYS A 250 13.78 10.03 8.76
CA LYS A 250 15.15 9.50 8.73
C LYS A 250 15.82 9.54 10.09
N GLN A 251 15.55 10.58 10.88
CA GLN A 251 16.13 10.74 12.22
C GLN A 251 15.48 9.79 13.24
N HIS A 252 14.17 9.60 13.19
CA HIS A 252 13.43 8.95 14.26
C HIS A 252 12.95 7.53 13.93
N TYR A 253 12.62 7.25 12.67
CA TYR A 253 11.93 6.01 12.27
C TYR A 253 12.74 5.07 11.36
N MET A 254 13.80 5.52 10.68
CA MET A 254 14.53 4.74 9.68
C MET A 254 15.13 3.42 10.22
N LYS A 255 15.25 3.27 11.56
CA LYS A 255 15.70 2.03 12.19
C LYS A 255 14.58 1.02 12.43
N SER A 256 13.33 1.43 12.29
CA SER A 256 12.13 0.62 12.59
C SER A 256 11.19 0.49 11.39
N LEU A 257 11.21 1.46 10.49
CA LEU A 257 10.36 1.52 9.31
C LEU A 257 11.19 1.80 8.05
N VAL A 258 10.66 1.34 6.93
CA VAL A 258 11.13 1.64 5.57
C VAL A 258 10.03 2.43 4.86
N VAL A 259 10.37 3.48 4.17
CA VAL A 259 9.43 4.17 3.28
C VAL A 259 9.44 3.50 1.90
N MET A 260 8.25 3.17 1.39
CA MET A 260 8.00 2.89 -0.02
C MET A 260 7.23 4.07 -0.59
N GLY A 261 7.83 4.88 -1.45
CA GLY A 261 7.18 6.10 -1.95
C GLY A 261 8.16 7.13 -2.53
N GLY A 262 7.87 8.39 -2.29
CA GLY A 262 8.73 9.53 -2.59
C GLY A 262 8.40 10.27 -3.87
N LEU A 263 8.07 9.59 -4.98
CA LEU A 263 7.70 10.29 -6.22
C LEU A 263 6.23 10.73 -6.17
N ASP A 264 6.02 11.98 -5.80
CA ASP A 264 4.70 12.53 -5.51
C ASP A 264 3.89 12.76 -6.79
N VAL A 265 2.71 12.09 -6.86
CA VAL A 265 1.77 12.19 -7.97
C VAL A 265 0.85 13.41 -7.89
N GLN A 266 0.80 14.10 -6.74
CA GLN A 266 -0.03 15.29 -6.55
C GLN A 266 0.71 16.57 -6.89
N THR A 267 2.05 16.57 -6.84
CA THR A 267 2.84 17.81 -6.95
C THR A 267 4.03 17.72 -7.89
N THR A 268 4.51 16.53 -8.22
CA THR A 268 5.82 16.36 -8.88
C THR A 268 5.74 15.70 -10.24
N ILE A 269 5.25 14.46 -10.34
CA ILE A 269 5.09 13.77 -11.63
C ILE A 269 3.72 14.01 -12.24
N GLY A 270 3.64 14.27 -13.55
CA GLY A 270 2.41 14.54 -14.29
C GLY A 270 2.15 16.03 -14.54
N PHE A 271 3.10 16.92 -14.22
CA PHE A 271 2.92 18.38 -14.34
C PHE A 271 3.79 19.01 -15.41
N GLY A 272 4.52 18.25 -16.21
CA GLY A 272 5.38 18.73 -17.30
C GLY A 272 6.58 19.56 -16.83
N LYS A 273 6.97 19.49 -15.55
CA LYS A 273 8.05 20.28 -14.96
C LYS A 273 9.30 19.43 -14.75
N LEU A 274 9.97 19.06 -15.84
CA LEU A 274 11.11 18.11 -15.81
C LEU A 274 12.24 18.55 -14.87
N ASP A 275 12.57 19.85 -14.78
CA ASP A 275 13.60 20.34 -13.84
C ASP A 275 13.20 20.13 -12.36
N ARG A 276 11.92 20.26 -12.03
CA ARG A 276 11.44 19.98 -10.68
C ARG A 276 11.48 18.48 -10.42
N LEU A 277 10.98 17.68 -11.35
CA LEU A 277 10.97 16.24 -11.28
C LEU A 277 12.39 15.69 -11.09
N LYS A 278 13.37 16.21 -11.86
CA LYS A 278 14.78 15.88 -11.71
C LYS A 278 15.30 16.16 -10.30
N ARG A 279 15.12 17.38 -9.79
CA ARG A 279 15.60 17.76 -8.46
C ARG A 279 15.02 16.90 -7.36
N GLU A 280 13.73 16.56 -7.43
CA GLU A 280 13.08 15.73 -6.42
C GLU A 280 13.59 14.28 -6.46
N ILE A 281 13.75 13.69 -7.64
CA ILE A 281 14.32 12.35 -7.79
C ILE A 281 15.76 12.32 -7.25
N GLU A 282 16.61 13.28 -7.64
CA GLU A 282 17.99 13.38 -7.15
C GLU A 282 18.04 13.54 -5.62
N ARG A 283 17.14 14.36 -5.05
CA ARG A 283 17.02 14.57 -3.60
C ARG A 283 16.68 13.28 -2.87
N ILE A 284 15.62 12.58 -3.31
CA ILE A 284 15.14 11.35 -2.67
C ILE A 284 16.22 10.25 -2.75
N VAL A 285 16.74 9.99 -3.94
CA VAL A 285 17.78 8.97 -4.13
C VAL A 285 19.04 9.31 -3.35
N GLY A 286 19.43 10.58 -3.31
CA GLY A 286 20.60 11.04 -2.55
C GLY A 286 20.41 11.01 -1.03
N MET A 287 19.18 11.08 -0.53
CA MET A 287 18.87 11.07 0.89
C MET A 287 19.08 9.70 1.54
N PHE A 288 18.87 8.60 0.80
CA PHE A 288 18.89 7.23 1.30
C PHE A 288 19.93 6.32 0.62
N PRO A 289 21.24 6.66 0.67
CA PRO A 289 22.28 5.92 -0.06
C PRO A 289 22.55 4.51 0.50
N ASP A 290 22.19 4.27 1.77
CA ASP A 290 22.54 3.04 2.51
C ASP A 290 21.32 2.15 2.82
N GLY A 291 20.14 2.47 2.29
CA GLY A 291 18.90 1.72 2.53
C GLY A 291 17.85 2.55 3.29
N GLY A 292 16.82 1.87 3.80
CA GLY A 292 15.69 2.51 4.51
C GLY A 292 14.61 3.08 3.57
N PHE A 293 14.77 2.90 2.25
CA PHE A 293 13.86 3.42 1.26
C PHE A 293 13.69 2.50 0.05
N ILE A 294 12.46 2.41 -0.44
CA ILE A 294 12.07 1.78 -1.71
C ILE A 294 11.50 2.89 -2.58
N PHE A 295 12.19 3.25 -3.65
CA PHE A 295 11.70 4.28 -4.55
C PHE A 295 10.39 3.82 -5.20
N CYS A 296 9.34 4.61 -5.03
CA CYS A 296 8.01 4.34 -5.56
C CYS A 296 7.25 5.66 -5.80
N THR A 297 6.23 5.63 -6.64
CA THR A 297 5.23 6.70 -6.73
C THR A 297 4.35 6.71 -5.48
N THR A 298 3.87 7.88 -5.06
CA THR A 298 3.04 7.98 -3.86
C THR A 298 1.62 7.44 -4.04
N HIS A 299 1.19 7.24 -5.26
CA HIS A 299 -0.06 6.59 -5.65
C HIS A 299 0.04 6.14 -7.12
N PHE A 300 -1.03 5.61 -7.70
CA PHE A 300 -1.10 5.36 -9.14
C PHE A 300 -0.83 6.65 -9.91
N VAL A 301 0.12 6.56 -10.87
CA VAL A 301 0.40 7.69 -11.76
C VAL A 301 -0.88 8.05 -12.51
N GLN A 302 -1.22 9.34 -12.54
CA GLN A 302 -2.46 9.82 -13.07
C GLN A 302 -2.42 9.90 -14.61
N ASP A 303 -3.57 9.86 -15.25
CA ASP A 303 -3.74 9.83 -16.71
C ASP A 303 -3.22 11.08 -17.45
N HIS A 304 -3.09 12.20 -16.73
CA HIS A 304 -2.50 13.44 -17.28
C HIS A 304 -0.95 13.40 -17.36
N CYS A 305 -0.29 12.40 -16.77
CA CYS A 305 1.15 12.21 -16.91
C CYS A 305 1.49 11.77 -18.33
N THR A 306 2.37 12.52 -18.98
CA THR A 306 2.83 12.18 -20.34
C THR A 306 3.83 11.03 -20.33
N MET A 307 3.89 10.27 -21.43
CA MET A 307 4.89 9.21 -21.59
C MET A 307 6.33 9.74 -21.60
N GLU A 308 6.53 10.98 -22.08
CA GLU A 308 7.84 11.65 -22.01
C GLU A 308 8.27 11.87 -20.56
N GLU A 309 7.37 12.37 -19.72
CA GLU A 309 7.63 12.62 -18.31
C GLU A 309 7.84 11.33 -17.52
N LEU A 310 6.99 10.31 -17.77
CA LEU A 310 7.15 8.99 -17.15
C LEU A 310 8.50 8.35 -17.50
N LYS A 311 8.88 8.38 -18.78
CA LYS A 311 10.18 7.88 -19.23
C LYS A 311 11.33 8.63 -18.61
N PHE A 312 11.27 9.96 -18.63
CA PHE A 312 12.28 10.81 -18.00
C PHE A 312 12.50 10.46 -16.53
N ALA A 313 11.38 10.29 -15.76
CA ALA A 313 11.45 9.95 -14.35
C ALA A 313 12.16 8.60 -14.12
N PHE A 314 11.73 7.56 -14.83
CA PHE A 314 12.28 6.22 -14.61
C PHE A 314 13.67 6.02 -15.25
N ASP A 315 14.00 6.69 -16.35
CA ASP A 315 15.38 6.73 -16.90
C ASP A 315 16.35 7.32 -15.86
N LEU A 316 15.98 8.47 -15.26
CA LEU A 316 16.81 9.14 -14.26
C LEU A 316 16.97 8.30 -12.98
N VAL A 317 15.87 7.75 -12.44
CA VAL A 317 15.93 6.88 -11.24
C VAL A 317 16.84 5.69 -11.51
N TYR A 318 16.63 5.01 -12.64
CA TYR A 318 17.39 3.83 -13.02
C TYR A 318 18.90 4.11 -13.12
N GLU A 319 19.28 5.24 -13.72
CA GLU A 319 20.68 5.68 -13.82
C GLU A 319 21.27 5.95 -12.43
N LEU A 320 20.60 6.77 -11.60
CA LEU A 320 21.09 7.16 -10.28
C LEU A 320 21.30 5.96 -9.34
N VAL A 321 20.33 5.04 -9.29
CA VAL A 321 20.45 3.88 -8.38
C VAL A 321 21.54 2.90 -8.85
N ARG A 322 21.79 2.77 -10.15
CA ARG A 322 22.90 1.96 -10.67
C ARG A 322 24.27 2.58 -10.41
N GLU A 323 24.36 3.90 -10.36
CA GLU A 323 25.58 4.58 -9.94
C GLU A 323 25.89 4.41 -8.46
N GLN A 324 24.85 4.39 -7.61
CA GLN A 324 25.01 4.08 -6.19
C GLN A 324 25.61 2.69 -5.97
N GLY A 325 25.16 1.69 -6.72
CA GLY A 325 25.65 0.32 -6.63
C GLY A 325 27.10 0.09 -7.08
N LYS A 326 27.73 1.11 -7.70
CA LYS A 326 29.15 1.06 -8.12
C LYS A 326 30.11 1.65 -7.08
N LYS A 327 29.58 2.34 -6.08
CA LYS A 327 30.33 2.98 -4.99
C LYS A 327 30.33 2.10 -3.75
#